data_f0ba28cef769c5be0da7e77fa77eb549
#
_entry.id   f0ba28cef769c5be0da7e77fa77eb549
#
_cell.length_a   1.000
_cell.length_b   1.000
_cell.length_c   1.000
_cell.angle_alpha   90.00
_cell.angle_beta   90.00
_cell.angle_gamma   90.00
#
_symmetry.space_group_name_H-M   'P 1'
#
loop_
_entity.id
_entity.type
_entity.pdbx_description
1 polymer ?
#
loop_
_entity_poly.entity_id
_entity_poly.type
_entity_poly.pdbx_seq_one_letter_code
_entity_poly.pdbx_strand_id
1 'polypeptide(L)'
;TVVPTNQVRKRQDLRDQVFKTEIGKWKAVAKETAAIHRNGRPVLVGTTSVEKSELLSSLLFEQEIPHNLLNAKPENVEREAEIIAQAGRAGAVTIATNMAGRGTDIILGGNSDYMARLKLKETLIPLLVKPEDEHKPPIPKQRNSKNKGGFSSKVEFSSKKNIQSSSISLYPCKLGEDIKKKLSLLSEELVINWGDRLLTVLELDDRIATAAEKAPTDDKLIQLLRDVLSDVKKEYEKVLIHEEEKVREAGGLHVIGTERHESRRVDNQLRGRAGRQGDLGSTRFFLSLEDNLLRIFGGDRVANLMNAFRVDEDMPIESGMLTRSLESAQKKVETYYYDIRKQVFEYDEVMNNQRKAVYTERLRVLQGVDLKKQVIGYGERTMDEIVEAYINPDLPPEEWDIDQLISKVKEFIYLLDDLKTEDVTLLSVEELKNYLQEQLRIAYDLKESQIEELRPGLMREAE
;
A
#
# COMPACT_ATOMS: atom_id res chain seq x y z
N THR A 1 -2.16 11.66 -18.68
CA THR A 1 -2.54 10.77 -19.79
C THR A 1 -3.84 10.07 -19.43
N VAL A 2 -4.86 10.15 -20.28
CA VAL A 2 -6.13 9.44 -20.12
C VAL A 2 -6.00 8.11 -20.85
N VAL A 3 -6.19 7.01 -20.10
CA VAL A 3 -6.17 5.65 -20.67
C VAL A 3 -7.62 5.24 -20.92
N PRO A 4 -8.01 4.86 -22.16
CA PRO A 4 -9.36 4.40 -22.44
C PRO A 4 -9.65 3.08 -21.72
N THR A 5 -10.92 2.88 -21.33
CA THR A 5 -11.36 1.63 -20.71
C THR A 5 -11.55 0.54 -21.77
N ASN A 6 -11.27 -0.72 -21.42
CA ASN A 6 -11.47 -1.87 -22.32
C ASN A 6 -12.95 -2.02 -22.72
N GLN A 7 -13.88 -1.86 -21.78
CA GLN A 7 -15.32 -1.88 -22.00
C GLN A 7 -15.93 -0.54 -21.62
N VAL A 8 -17.03 -0.18 -22.29
CA VAL A 8 -17.77 1.06 -21.98
C VAL A 8 -18.32 0.98 -20.56
N ARG A 9 -18.07 2.03 -19.77
CA ARG A 9 -18.58 2.11 -18.41
C ARG A 9 -20.10 2.25 -18.37
N LYS A 10 -20.79 1.28 -17.79
CA LYS A 10 -22.24 1.27 -17.59
C LYS A 10 -22.65 1.63 -16.14
N ARG A 11 -21.66 1.79 -15.24
CA ARG A 11 -21.90 2.17 -13.86
C ARG A 11 -22.55 3.55 -13.76
N GLN A 12 -23.53 3.66 -12.89
CA GLN A 12 -24.22 4.92 -12.60
C GLN A 12 -23.66 5.50 -11.28
N ASP A 13 -23.03 6.65 -11.35
CA ASP A 13 -22.58 7.38 -10.17
C ASP A 13 -23.72 8.34 -9.77
N LEU A 14 -24.49 7.95 -8.74
CA LEU A 14 -25.60 8.71 -8.21
C LEU A 14 -25.11 9.95 -7.45
N ARG A 15 -25.98 10.95 -7.28
CA ARG A 15 -25.65 12.17 -6.54
C ARG A 15 -25.40 11.85 -5.07
N ASP A 16 -24.44 12.57 -4.48
CA ASP A 16 -24.12 12.46 -3.05
C ASP A 16 -25.32 13.01 -2.24
N GLN A 17 -25.64 12.32 -1.14
CA GLN A 17 -26.62 12.79 -0.18
C GLN A 17 -25.90 13.36 1.04
N VAL A 18 -26.15 14.62 1.38
CA VAL A 18 -25.51 15.31 2.49
C VAL A 18 -26.54 15.55 3.59
N PHE A 19 -26.22 15.11 4.79
CA PHE A 19 -27.05 15.25 5.99
C PHE A 19 -26.48 16.28 6.94
N LYS A 20 -27.32 16.89 7.76
CA LYS A 20 -26.91 17.84 8.77
C LYS A 20 -26.08 17.14 9.87
N THR A 21 -26.57 15.98 10.33
CA THR A 21 -25.98 15.20 11.43
C THR A 21 -25.46 13.85 10.98
N GLU A 22 -24.50 13.29 11.72
CA GLU A 22 -24.04 11.91 11.51
C GLU A 22 -25.15 10.90 11.75
N ILE A 23 -26.04 11.14 12.72
CA ILE A 23 -27.14 10.22 13.05
C ILE A 23 -28.10 10.10 11.88
N GLY A 24 -28.51 11.21 11.26
CA GLY A 24 -29.36 11.22 10.07
C GLY A 24 -28.73 10.48 8.90
N LYS A 25 -27.40 10.68 8.69
CA LYS A 25 -26.62 9.94 7.67
C LYS A 25 -26.69 8.43 7.90
N TRP A 26 -26.41 7.95 9.12
CA TRP A 26 -26.38 6.50 9.40
C TRP A 26 -27.75 5.84 9.22
N LYS A 27 -28.81 6.49 9.66
CA LYS A 27 -30.20 6.03 9.40
C LYS A 27 -30.49 5.91 7.91
N ALA A 28 -30.07 6.89 7.13
CA ALA A 28 -30.28 6.89 5.68
C ALA A 28 -29.48 5.79 4.98
N VAL A 29 -28.21 5.56 5.38
CA VAL A 29 -27.37 4.44 4.89
C VAL A 29 -28.04 3.10 5.17
N ALA A 30 -28.50 2.88 6.40
CA ALA A 30 -29.19 1.64 6.76
C ALA A 30 -30.48 1.44 5.97
N LYS A 31 -31.28 2.50 5.79
CA LYS A 31 -32.52 2.47 4.99
C LYS A 31 -32.27 2.16 3.51
N GLU A 32 -31.26 2.78 2.89
CA GLU A 32 -30.91 2.49 1.49
C GLU A 32 -30.38 1.06 1.34
N THR A 33 -29.49 0.62 2.25
CA THR A 33 -28.98 -0.75 2.26
C THR A 33 -30.12 -1.76 2.36
N ALA A 34 -31.11 -1.53 3.23
CA ALA A 34 -32.30 -2.37 3.38
C ALA A 34 -33.14 -2.41 2.10
N ALA A 35 -33.37 -1.28 1.47
CA ALA A 35 -34.16 -1.19 0.24
C ALA A 35 -33.51 -1.94 -0.92
N ILE A 36 -32.20 -1.79 -1.09
CA ILE A 36 -31.43 -2.47 -2.15
C ILE A 36 -31.36 -3.98 -1.90
N HIS A 37 -31.10 -4.39 -0.64
CA HIS A 37 -31.08 -5.81 -0.23
C HIS A 37 -32.42 -6.52 -0.52
N ARG A 38 -33.56 -5.89 -0.19
CA ARG A 38 -34.88 -6.45 -0.46
C ARG A 38 -35.17 -6.68 -1.94
N ASN A 39 -34.54 -5.90 -2.81
CA ASN A 39 -34.60 -6.09 -4.26
C ASN A 39 -33.67 -7.22 -4.76
N GLY A 40 -33.01 -7.96 -3.88
CA GLY A 40 -32.08 -9.03 -4.23
C GLY A 40 -30.75 -8.53 -4.78
N ARG A 41 -30.47 -7.24 -4.69
CA ARG A 41 -29.26 -6.62 -5.25
C ARG A 41 -28.13 -6.62 -4.21
N PRO A 42 -26.88 -7.01 -4.57
CA PRO A 42 -25.75 -6.96 -3.64
C PRO A 42 -25.35 -5.51 -3.30
N VAL A 43 -24.98 -5.30 -2.04
CA VAL A 43 -24.56 -3.99 -1.50
C VAL A 43 -23.21 -4.11 -0.84
N LEU A 44 -22.29 -3.21 -1.21
CA LEU A 44 -21.03 -3.02 -0.53
C LEU A 44 -21.01 -1.64 0.14
N VAL A 45 -20.89 -1.60 1.46
CA VAL A 45 -20.79 -0.35 2.21
C VAL A 45 -19.36 -0.11 2.66
N GLY A 46 -18.74 0.97 2.16
CA GLY A 46 -17.41 1.40 2.55
C GLY A 46 -17.45 2.36 3.75
N THR A 47 -16.71 2.03 4.81
CA THR A 47 -16.56 2.86 6.01
C THR A 47 -15.09 3.27 6.21
N THR A 48 -14.86 4.36 6.94
CA THR A 48 -13.51 4.92 7.15
C THR A 48 -12.81 4.40 8.40
N SER A 49 -13.55 3.85 9.37
CA SER A 49 -12.98 3.29 10.60
C SER A 49 -13.70 2.02 11.05
N VAL A 50 -13.06 1.31 11.97
CA VAL A 50 -13.59 0.07 12.56
C VAL A 50 -14.86 0.38 13.38
N GLU A 51 -14.83 1.44 14.20
CA GLU A 51 -15.97 1.86 15.04
C GLU A 51 -17.21 2.16 14.19
N LYS A 52 -17.02 2.87 13.05
CA LYS A 52 -18.09 3.19 12.12
C LYS A 52 -18.68 1.94 11.45
N SER A 53 -17.82 0.96 11.16
CA SER A 53 -18.27 -0.32 10.62
C SER A 53 -19.10 -1.13 11.62
N GLU A 54 -18.74 -1.09 12.90
CA GLU A 54 -19.48 -1.74 13.99
C GLU A 54 -20.80 -1.02 14.30
N LEU A 55 -20.80 0.30 14.27
CA LEU A 55 -22.04 1.10 14.40
C LEU A 55 -23.05 0.73 13.33
N LEU A 56 -22.62 0.71 12.06
CA LEU A 56 -23.51 0.33 10.94
C LEU A 56 -23.97 -1.12 11.07
N SER A 57 -23.09 -2.03 11.47
CA SER A 57 -23.44 -3.43 11.72
C SER A 57 -24.55 -3.55 12.78
N SER A 58 -24.48 -2.79 13.87
CA SER A 58 -25.51 -2.77 14.89
C SER A 58 -26.86 -2.26 14.35
N LEU A 59 -26.86 -1.20 13.52
CA LEU A 59 -28.05 -0.65 12.92
C LEU A 59 -28.72 -1.62 11.92
N LEU A 60 -27.90 -2.33 11.12
CA LEU A 60 -28.41 -3.36 10.20
C LEU A 60 -28.97 -4.58 10.94
N PHE A 61 -28.33 -4.93 12.05
CA PHE A 61 -28.82 -6.01 12.91
C PHE A 61 -30.19 -5.68 13.53
N GLU A 62 -30.40 -4.45 14.00
CA GLU A 62 -31.72 -3.98 14.48
C GLU A 62 -32.81 -4.07 13.40
N GLN A 63 -32.43 -3.96 12.12
CA GLN A 63 -33.34 -4.09 10.98
C GLN A 63 -33.44 -5.51 10.43
N GLU A 64 -32.86 -6.49 11.12
CA GLU A 64 -32.83 -7.90 10.73
C GLU A 64 -32.22 -8.16 9.34
N ILE A 65 -31.26 -7.33 8.92
CA ILE A 65 -30.58 -7.45 7.63
C ILE A 65 -29.32 -8.32 7.80
N PRO A 66 -29.26 -9.49 7.14
CA PRO A 66 -28.06 -10.33 7.15
C PRO A 66 -26.91 -9.62 6.44
N HIS A 67 -25.75 -9.53 7.08
CA HIS A 67 -24.59 -8.85 6.52
C HIS A 67 -23.28 -9.46 6.98
N ASN A 68 -22.24 -9.29 6.18
CA ASN A 68 -20.88 -9.64 6.51
C ASN A 68 -20.10 -8.38 6.89
N LEU A 69 -19.31 -8.46 7.97
CA LEU A 69 -18.47 -7.39 8.44
C LEU A 69 -17.00 -7.69 8.12
N LEU A 70 -16.36 -6.79 7.38
CA LEU A 70 -14.98 -6.88 6.95
C LEU A 70 -14.21 -5.67 7.47
N ASN A 71 -13.56 -5.83 8.61
CA ASN A 71 -12.73 -4.80 9.23
C ASN A 71 -11.33 -5.35 9.53
N ALA A 72 -10.41 -4.45 9.92
CA ALA A 72 -9.00 -4.79 10.19
C ALA A 72 -8.77 -5.57 11.50
N LYS A 73 -9.80 -6.19 12.09
CA LYS A 73 -9.63 -7.08 13.24
C LYS A 73 -9.01 -8.41 12.80
N PRO A 74 -8.07 -8.99 13.57
CA PRO A 74 -7.38 -10.25 13.20
C PRO A 74 -8.33 -11.38 12.80
N GLU A 75 -9.47 -11.50 13.48
CA GLU A 75 -10.51 -12.51 13.23
C GLU A 75 -11.14 -12.41 11.83
N ASN A 76 -11.16 -11.22 11.26
CA ASN A 76 -11.77 -10.94 9.95
C ASN A 76 -10.75 -10.96 8.81
N VAL A 77 -9.47 -10.73 9.10
CA VAL A 77 -8.40 -10.71 8.09
C VAL A 77 -8.24 -12.07 7.42
N GLU A 78 -8.30 -13.14 8.18
CA GLU A 78 -8.21 -14.51 7.65
C GLU A 78 -9.39 -14.88 6.73
N ARG A 79 -10.57 -14.29 6.97
CA ARG A 79 -11.79 -14.53 6.19
C ARG A 79 -12.06 -13.48 5.12
N GLU A 80 -11.15 -12.53 4.93
CA GLU A 80 -11.33 -11.41 4.00
C GLU A 80 -11.63 -11.88 2.57
N ALA A 81 -10.80 -12.77 2.05
CA ALA A 81 -10.94 -13.29 0.68
C ALA A 81 -12.24 -14.07 0.50
N GLU A 82 -12.67 -14.83 1.52
CA GLU A 82 -13.93 -15.56 1.56
C GLU A 82 -15.14 -14.61 1.46
N ILE A 83 -15.15 -13.57 2.28
CA ILE A 83 -16.25 -12.59 2.33
C ILE A 83 -16.33 -11.82 0.99
N ILE A 84 -15.20 -11.39 0.45
CA ILE A 84 -15.15 -10.66 -0.82
C ILE A 84 -15.61 -11.53 -1.99
N ALA A 85 -15.23 -12.81 -2.01
CA ALA A 85 -15.66 -13.74 -3.05
C ALA A 85 -17.19 -13.93 -3.07
N GLN A 86 -17.87 -13.71 -1.94
CA GLN A 86 -19.32 -13.81 -1.77
C GLN A 86 -20.05 -12.46 -1.94
N ALA A 87 -19.33 -11.33 -1.90
CA ALA A 87 -19.94 -10.00 -1.86
C ALA A 87 -20.77 -9.64 -3.10
N GLY A 88 -20.58 -10.34 -4.22
CA GLY A 88 -21.34 -10.18 -5.46
C GLY A 88 -22.60 -11.06 -5.58
N ARG A 89 -22.93 -11.89 -4.59
CA ARG A 89 -24.09 -12.78 -4.62
C ARG A 89 -25.40 -12.01 -4.44
N ALA A 90 -26.49 -12.60 -4.92
CA ALA A 90 -27.83 -12.00 -4.83
C ALA A 90 -28.18 -11.67 -3.37
N GLY A 91 -28.55 -10.41 -3.10
CA GLY A 91 -28.90 -9.91 -1.78
C GLY A 91 -27.75 -9.88 -0.75
N ALA A 92 -26.50 -10.09 -1.14
CA ALA A 92 -25.38 -9.99 -0.21
C ALA A 92 -25.20 -8.54 0.28
N VAL A 93 -25.03 -8.37 1.59
CA VAL A 93 -24.65 -7.09 2.20
C VAL A 93 -23.28 -7.24 2.84
N THR A 94 -22.33 -6.43 2.43
CA THR A 94 -20.96 -6.45 2.97
C THR A 94 -20.59 -5.06 3.45
N ILE A 95 -20.21 -4.93 4.72
CA ILE A 95 -19.64 -3.72 5.29
C ILE A 95 -18.12 -3.89 5.29
N ALA A 96 -17.39 -3.00 4.63
CA ALA A 96 -15.94 -3.08 4.55
C ALA A 96 -15.29 -1.77 4.98
N THR A 97 -14.20 -1.84 5.75
CA THR A 97 -13.31 -0.68 5.94
C THR A 97 -12.49 -0.44 4.66
N ASN A 98 -12.01 0.79 4.46
CA ASN A 98 -11.41 1.27 3.20
C ASN A 98 -10.36 0.37 2.56
N MET A 99 -9.59 -0.35 3.37
CA MET A 99 -8.48 -1.17 2.90
C MET A 99 -8.87 -2.62 2.66
N ALA A 100 -10.01 -3.05 3.20
CA ALA A 100 -10.45 -4.43 3.12
C ALA A 100 -10.86 -4.81 1.68
N GLY A 101 -10.41 -5.96 1.23
CA GLY A 101 -10.68 -6.48 -0.11
C GLY A 101 -9.90 -5.79 -1.24
N ARG A 102 -8.85 -5.02 -0.95
CA ARG A 102 -8.02 -4.42 -1.98
C ARG A 102 -7.25 -5.50 -2.75
N GLY A 103 -7.34 -5.45 -4.09
CA GLY A 103 -6.68 -6.45 -4.96
C GLY A 103 -7.55 -7.65 -5.32
N THR A 104 -8.70 -7.85 -4.66
CA THR A 104 -9.64 -8.93 -4.98
C THR A 104 -10.85 -8.38 -5.74
N ASP A 105 -11.23 -9.04 -6.82
CA ASP A 105 -12.39 -8.66 -7.62
C ASP A 105 -13.69 -9.21 -7.01
N ILE A 106 -14.73 -8.36 -7.03
CA ILE A 106 -16.10 -8.77 -6.71
C ILE A 106 -16.78 -9.17 -8.01
N ILE A 107 -17.04 -10.46 -8.16
CA ILE A 107 -17.70 -11.05 -9.33
C ILE A 107 -19.20 -11.12 -9.03
N LEU A 108 -20.02 -10.62 -9.97
CA LEU A 108 -21.47 -10.72 -9.85
C LEU A 108 -21.90 -12.20 -9.85
N GLY A 109 -22.82 -12.55 -8.96
CA GLY A 109 -23.22 -13.94 -8.70
C GLY A 109 -22.30 -14.69 -7.73
N GLY A 110 -21.03 -14.24 -7.54
CA GLY A 110 -20.04 -14.89 -6.67
C GLY A 110 -18.90 -15.56 -7.44
N ASN A 111 -17.85 -15.94 -6.73
CA ASN A 111 -16.63 -16.52 -7.32
C ASN A 111 -16.63 -18.04 -7.16
N SER A 112 -17.02 -18.78 -8.21
CA SER A 112 -17.05 -20.27 -8.23
C SER A 112 -15.69 -20.90 -8.00
N ASP A 113 -14.62 -20.32 -8.54
CA ASP A 113 -13.25 -20.83 -8.42
C ASP A 113 -12.77 -20.77 -6.96
N TYR A 114 -12.99 -19.62 -6.31
CA TYR A 114 -12.64 -19.46 -4.90
C TYR A 114 -13.45 -20.39 -4.00
N MET A 115 -14.77 -20.52 -4.23
CA MET A 115 -15.64 -21.42 -3.46
C MET A 115 -15.24 -22.89 -3.62
N ALA A 116 -14.83 -23.30 -4.82
CA ALA A 116 -14.34 -24.67 -5.05
C ALA A 116 -13.03 -24.94 -4.31
N ARG A 117 -12.07 -24.01 -4.34
CA ARG A 117 -10.81 -24.11 -3.59
C ARG A 117 -11.08 -24.18 -2.08
N LEU A 118 -11.96 -23.31 -1.58
CA LEU A 118 -12.32 -23.28 -0.17
C LEU A 118 -12.96 -24.60 0.26
N LYS A 119 -13.83 -25.19 -0.58
CA LYS A 119 -14.47 -26.49 -0.30
C LYS A 119 -13.47 -27.62 -0.25
N LEU A 120 -12.50 -27.66 -1.16
CA LEU A 120 -11.40 -28.62 -1.11
C LEU A 120 -10.56 -28.41 0.16
N LYS A 121 -10.20 -27.17 0.46
CA LYS A 121 -9.44 -26.82 1.66
C LYS A 121 -10.13 -27.31 2.93
N GLU A 122 -11.42 -27.01 3.12
CA GLU A 122 -12.22 -27.49 4.27
C GLU A 122 -12.25 -29.01 4.37
N THR A 123 -12.28 -29.72 3.23
CA THR A 123 -12.33 -31.17 3.23
C THR A 123 -10.97 -31.80 3.52
N LEU A 124 -9.88 -31.19 3.03
CA LEU A 124 -8.54 -31.74 3.10
C LEU A 124 -7.76 -31.34 4.36
N ILE A 125 -8.03 -30.17 4.96
CA ILE A 125 -7.34 -29.72 6.19
C ILE A 125 -7.41 -30.77 7.31
N PRO A 126 -8.57 -31.30 7.70
CA PRO A 126 -8.66 -32.26 8.82
C PRO A 126 -7.90 -33.57 8.58
N LEU A 127 -7.60 -33.87 7.31
CA LEU A 127 -6.98 -35.13 6.88
C LEU A 127 -5.47 -34.99 6.65
N LEU A 128 -5.01 -33.88 6.11
CA LEU A 128 -3.64 -33.72 5.65
C LEU A 128 -2.79 -32.77 6.50
N VAL A 129 -3.41 -31.82 7.22
CA VAL A 129 -2.71 -30.78 7.95
C VAL A 129 -2.44 -31.19 9.39
N LYS A 130 -1.26 -30.82 9.91
CA LYS A 130 -0.87 -31.04 11.30
C LYS A 130 -1.84 -30.36 12.27
N PRO A 131 -2.22 -31.00 13.38
CA PRO A 131 -3.15 -30.41 14.36
C PRO A 131 -2.64 -29.08 14.97
N GLU A 132 -1.33 -28.87 14.99
CA GLU A 132 -0.69 -27.66 15.51
C GLU A 132 -0.89 -26.46 14.57
N ASP A 133 -1.00 -26.71 13.28
CA ASP A 133 -1.21 -25.71 12.23
C ASP A 133 -2.70 -25.51 11.90
N GLU A 134 -3.60 -26.35 12.42
CA GLU A 134 -5.03 -26.09 12.36
C GLU A 134 -5.35 -24.86 13.20
N HIS A 135 -5.50 -23.70 12.56
CA HIS A 135 -5.94 -22.47 13.24
C HIS A 135 -7.34 -22.68 13.82
N LYS A 136 -7.40 -23.06 15.09
CA LYS A 136 -8.64 -22.94 15.87
C LYS A 136 -8.91 -21.45 16.04
N PRO A 137 -10.10 -20.95 15.67
CA PRO A 137 -10.43 -19.57 15.95
C PRO A 137 -10.21 -19.32 17.45
N PRO A 138 -9.54 -18.22 17.84
CA PRO A 138 -9.22 -17.95 19.23
C PRO A 138 -10.52 -17.89 20.04
N ILE A 139 -10.67 -18.82 20.98
CA ILE A 139 -11.75 -18.77 21.98
C ILE A 139 -11.57 -17.44 22.71
N PRO A 140 -12.55 -16.54 22.75
CA PRO A 140 -12.41 -15.25 23.40
C PRO A 140 -12.16 -15.49 24.89
N LYS A 141 -10.91 -15.34 25.34
CA LYS A 141 -10.57 -15.32 26.76
C LYS A 141 -11.28 -14.14 27.38
N GLN A 142 -12.22 -14.40 28.26
CA GLN A 142 -12.83 -13.39 29.13
C GLN A 142 -11.72 -12.70 29.94
N ARG A 143 -11.31 -11.54 29.51
CA ARG A 143 -10.47 -10.64 30.32
C ARG A 143 -11.37 -9.92 31.31
N ASN A 144 -11.36 -10.37 32.54
CA ASN A 144 -11.76 -9.58 33.70
C ASN A 144 -10.81 -8.37 33.80
N SER A 145 -11.22 -7.25 33.29
CA SER A 145 -10.55 -5.97 33.54
C SER A 145 -11.39 -5.14 34.49
N LYS A 146 -11.09 -5.28 35.78
CA LYS A 146 -11.31 -4.21 36.73
C LYS A 146 -10.16 -3.19 36.53
N ASN A 147 -10.40 -2.07 35.88
CA ASN A 147 -9.72 -0.83 36.26
C ASN A 147 -10.56 0.40 35.88
N LYS A 148 -10.67 1.25 36.91
CA LYS A 148 -11.40 2.49 36.97
C LYS A 148 -10.63 3.62 36.28
N GLY A 149 -11.36 4.58 35.73
CA GLY A 149 -10.88 5.96 35.54
C GLY A 149 -11.29 6.59 34.21
N GLY A 150 -12.47 7.15 34.11
CA GLY A 150 -12.81 8.57 33.95
C GLY A 150 -12.67 9.15 32.54
N PHE A 151 -13.70 9.27 31.82
CA PHE A 151 -14.41 10.47 31.41
C PHE A 151 -15.64 10.07 30.60
N SER A 152 -16.79 10.53 31.05
CA SER A 152 -18.12 10.08 30.62
C SER A 152 -18.67 11.01 29.55
N SER A 153 -19.10 10.45 28.45
CA SER A 153 -20.33 10.85 27.79
C SER A 153 -21.14 9.58 27.50
N LYS A 154 -22.16 9.39 28.34
CA LYS A 154 -23.00 8.20 28.32
C LYS A 154 -23.91 8.20 27.12
N VAL A 155 -23.68 7.24 26.23
CA VAL A 155 -24.75 6.50 25.59
C VAL A 155 -24.51 5.05 26.00
N GLU A 156 -25.28 4.58 26.97
CA GLU A 156 -25.25 3.18 27.40
C GLU A 156 -25.91 2.32 26.29
N PHE A 157 -25.08 1.74 25.43
CA PHE A 157 -25.51 0.60 24.63
C PHE A 157 -25.20 -0.67 25.42
N SER A 158 -26.26 -1.36 25.78
CA SER A 158 -26.26 -2.68 26.40
C SER A 158 -25.50 -3.66 25.54
N SER A 159 -24.22 -3.86 25.84
CA SER A 159 -23.36 -4.86 25.22
C SER A 159 -23.63 -6.22 25.86
N LYS A 160 -24.06 -7.18 25.07
CA LYS A 160 -23.76 -8.61 25.14
C LYS A 160 -24.93 -9.45 24.59
N LYS A 161 -25.02 -9.53 23.28
CA LYS A 161 -25.48 -10.76 22.63
C LYS A 161 -24.46 -11.10 21.55
N ASN A 162 -23.95 -12.33 21.56
CA ASN A 162 -23.14 -12.88 20.48
C ASN A 162 -23.87 -12.60 19.17
N ILE A 163 -23.31 -11.71 18.35
CA ILE A 163 -23.80 -11.43 17.01
C ILE A 163 -23.48 -12.66 16.17
N GLN A 164 -24.38 -13.63 16.17
CA GLN A 164 -24.40 -14.62 15.10
C GLN A 164 -24.86 -13.88 13.86
N SER A 165 -23.90 -13.52 12.99
CA SER A 165 -24.21 -13.09 11.64
C SER A 165 -25.04 -14.19 10.98
N SER A 166 -26.29 -13.90 10.63
CA SER A 166 -27.09 -14.77 9.79
C SER A 166 -26.48 -14.69 8.38
N SER A 167 -25.38 -15.44 8.19
CA SER A 167 -24.63 -15.45 6.95
C SER A 167 -25.45 -16.13 5.86
N ILE A 168 -25.53 -15.51 4.69
CA ILE A 168 -25.87 -16.19 3.44
C ILE A 168 -25.02 -17.48 3.41
N SER A 169 -25.64 -18.62 3.04
CA SER A 169 -24.90 -19.88 2.96
C SER A 169 -23.61 -19.68 2.16
N LEU A 170 -22.48 -20.08 2.74
CA LEU A 170 -21.15 -19.92 2.16
C LEU A 170 -21.06 -20.56 0.76
N TYR A 171 -21.74 -21.67 0.58
CA TYR A 171 -21.77 -22.39 -0.69
C TYR A 171 -23.12 -22.22 -1.40
N PRO A 172 -23.13 -22.10 -2.74
CA PRO A 172 -24.34 -21.86 -3.52
C PRO A 172 -25.30 -23.07 -3.51
N CYS A 173 -24.75 -24.29 -3.42
CA CYS A 173 -25.53 -25.53 -3.36
C CYS A 173 -24.76 -26.63 -2.59
N LYS A 174 -25.48 -27.68 -2.25
CA LYS A 174 -24.87 -28.94 -1.79
C LYS A 174 -24.31 -29.70 -2.99
N LEU A 175 -23.08 -30.19 -2.91
CA LEU A 175 -22.47 -31.01 -3.96
C LEU A 175 -23.28 -32.27 -4.24
N GLY A 176 -23.38 -32.66 -5.51
CA GLY A 176 -23.98 -33.90 -5.93
C GLY A 176 -23.25 -35.14 -5.36
N GLU A 177 -23.94 -36.28 -5.24
CA GLU A 177 -23.37 -37.47 -4.65
C GLU A 177 -22.16 -38.02 -5.43
N ASP A 178 -22.15 -37.87 -6.74
CA ASP A 178 -21.01 -38.28 -7.59
C ASP A 178 -19.74 -37.47 -7.32
N ILE A 179 -19.88 -36.16 -7.11
CA ILE A 179 -18.75 -35.27 -6.78
C ILE A 179 -18.27 -35.53 -5.37
N LYS A 180 -19.18 -35.79 -4.41
CA LYS A 180 -18.80 -36.20 -3.06
C LYS A 180 -17.99 -37.50 -3.02
N LYS A 181 -18.39 -38.51 -3.82
CA LYS A 181 -17.63 -39.77 -3.97
C LYS A 181 -16.24 -39.51 -4.57
N LYS A 182 -16.14 -38.69 -5.60
CA LYS A 182 -14.84 -38.31 -6.19
C LYS A 182 -13.95 -37.59 -5.16
N LEU A 183 -14.53 -36.70 -4.37
CA LEU A 183 -13.82 -35.97 -3.31
C LEU A 183 -13.31 -36.92 -2.22
N SER A 184 -14.11 -37.91 -1.82
CA SER A 184 -13.71 -38.94 -0.87
C SER A 184 -12.58 -39.81 -1.38
N LEU A 185 -12.66 -40.29 -2.63
CA LEU A 185 -11.58 -41.04 -3.27
C LEU A 185 -10.29 -40.24 -3.40
N LEU A 186 -10.41 -38.99 -3.81
CA LEU A 186 -9.27 -38.07 -3.86
C LEU A 186 -8.61 -37.92 -2.48
N SER A 187 -9.41 -37.70 -1.44
CA SER A 187 -8.89 -37.52 -0.08
C SER A 187 -8.15 -38.74 0.45
N GLU A 188 -8.66 -39.94 0.18
CA GLU A 188 -8.01 -41.22 0.53
C GLU A 188 -6.66 -41.35 -0.20
N GLU A 189 -6.62 -41.05 -1.51
CA GLU A 189 -5.41 -41.18 -2.32
C GLU A 189 -4.35 -40.11 -1.91
N LEU A 190 -4.77 -38.91 -1.56
CA LEU A 190 -3.87 -37.87 -1.05
C LEU A 190 -3.30 -38.21 0.33
N VAL A 191 -4.08 -38.81 1.22
CA VAL A 191 -3.61 -39.28 2.54
C VAL A 191 -2.55 -40.38 2.38
N ILE A 192 -2.75 -41.31 1.45
CA ILE A 192 -1.79 -42.40 1.19
C ILE A 192 -0.45 -41.84 0.66
N ASN A 193 -0.50 -40.87 -0.23
CA ASN A 193 0.71 -40.39 -0.92
C ASN A 193 1.39 -39.19 -0.23
N TRP A 194 0.64 -38.29 0.37
CA TRP A 194 1.17 -37.09 1.06
C TRP A 194 1.31 -37.29 2.57
N GLY A 195 0.73 -38.39 3.10
CA GLY A 195 0.76 -38.73 4.51
C GLY A 195 -0.41 -38.16 5.30
N ASP A 196 -0.77 -38.84 6.37
CA ASP A 196 -1.81 -38.43 7.28
C ASP A 196 -1.29 -37.34 8.22
N ARG A 197 -1.90 -36.13 8.17
CA ARG A 197 -1.58 -34.98 9.02
C ARG A 197 -0.12 -34.57 9.06
N LEU A 198 0.54 -34.59 7.91
CA LEU A 198 1.97 -34.22 7.77
C LEU A 198 2.23 -32.86 7.16
N LEU A 199 1.27 -32.29 6.42
CA LEU A 199 1.43 -31.01 5.74
C LEU A 199 1.20 -29.82 6.67
N THR A 200 1.76 -28.68 6.28
CA THR A 200 1.37 -27.37 6.80
C THR A 200 0.19 -26.81 6.00
N VAL A 201 -0.54 -25.82 6.55
CA VAL A 201 -1.62 -25.13 5.82
C VAL A 201 -1.08 -24.48 4.54
N LEU A 202 0.11 -23.87 4.60
CA LEU A 202 0.74 -23.21 3.44
C LEU A 202 1.06 -24.21 2.33
N GLU A 203 1.63 -25.36 2.66
CA GLU A 203 1.92 -26.41 1.66
C GLU A 203 0.66 -26.95 0.99
N LEU A 204 -0.43 -27.09 1.73
CA LEU A 204 -1.72 -27.50 1.16
C LEU A 204 -2.27 -26.39 0.24
N ASP A 205 -2.19 -25.13 0.66
CA ASP A 205 -2.63 -23.99 -0.14
C ASP A 205 -1.84 -23.88 -1.45
N ASP A 206 -0.52 -24.05 -1.42
CA ASP A 206 0.34 -24.04 -2.61
C ASP A 206 -0.02 -25.17 -3.58
N ARG A 207 -0.30 -26.36 -3.08
CA ARG A 207 -0.73 -27.51 -3.91
C ARG A 207 -2.10 -27.27 -4.55
N ILE A 208 -3.06 -26.72 -3.80
CA ILE A 208 -4.38 -26.33 -4.33
C ILE A 208 -4.24 -25.21 -5.36
N ALA A 209 -3.36 -24.24 -5.12
CA ALA A 209 -3.07 -23.17 -6.06
C ALA A 209 -2.46 -23.71 -7.38
N THR A 210 -1.48 -24.59 -7.28
CA THR A 210 -0.86 -25.29 -8.42
C THR A 210 -1.89 -26.12 -9.22
N ALA A 211 -2.81 -26.80 -8.52
CA ALA A 211 -3.89 -27.54 -9.19
C ALA A 211 -4.86 -26.60 -9.92
N ALA A 212 -5.07 -25.40 -9.42
CA ALA A 212 -5.93 -24.39 -10.07
C ALA A 212 -5.27 -23.68 -11.25
N GLU A 213 -3.95 -23.75 -11.38
CA GLU A 213 -3.23 -23.21 -12.53
C GLU A 213 -3.48 -24.06 -13.78
N LYS A 214 -3.43 -23.41 -14.96
CA LYS A 214 -3.58 -24.09 -16.26
C LYS A 214 -2.25 -24.65 -16.80
N ALA A 215 -1.14 -24.41 -16.09
CA ALA A 215 0.17 -24.90 -16.50
C ALA A 215 0.20 -26.43 -16.53
N PRO A 216 0.82 -27.06 -17.55
CA PRO A 216 0.97 -28.52 -17.60
C PRO A 216 1.80 -28.99 -16.40
N THR A 217 1.42 -30.13 -15.83
CA THR A 217 2.13 -30.78 -14.73
C THR A 217 2.21 -32.28 -14.99
N ASP A 218 3.33 -32.88 -14.63
CA ASP A 218 3.55 -34.34 -14.74
C ASP A 218 3.16 -35.06 -13.45
N ASP A 219 2.82 -34.30 -12.38
CA ASP A 219 2.37 -34.86 -11.11
C ASP A 219 0.92 -35.35 -11.22
N LYS A 220 0.74 -36.66 -11.16
CA LYS A 220 -0.57 -37.33 -11.25
C LYS A 220 -1.53 -36.89 -10.12
N LEU A 221 -1.01 -36.62 -8.92
CA LEU A 221 -1.85 -36.21 -7.78
C LEU A 221 -2.38 -34.79 -7.99
N ILE A 222 -1.54 -33.88 -8.50
CA ILE A 222 -1.95 -32.54 -8.87
C ILE A 222 -2.96 -32.57 -10.01
N GLN A 223 -2.79 -33.46 -11.01
CA GLN A 223 -3.79 -33.65 -12.07
C GLN A 223 -5.14 -34.10 -11.52
N LEU A 224 -5.14 -35.10 -10.63
CA LEU A 224 -6.35 -35.61 -10.00
C LEU A 224 -7.05 -34.54 -9.14
N LEU A 225 -6.27 -33.76 -8.38
CA LEU A 225 -6.76 -32.63 -7.62
C LEU A 225 -7.39 -31.56 -8.54
N ARG A 226 -6.76 -31.30 -9.70
CA ARG A 226 -7.26 -30.37 -10.74
C ARG A 226 -8.60 -30.82 -11.31
N ASP A 227 -8.75 -32.10 -11.61
CA ASP A 227 -9.99 -32.66 -12.17
C ASP A 227 -11.15 -32.51 -11.18
N VAL A 228 -10.94 -32.88 -9.92
CA VAL A 228 -11.96 -32.74 -8.86
C VAL A 228 -12.27 -31.25 -8.62
N LEU A 229 -11.26 -30.37 -8.57
CA LEU A 229 -11.47 -28.93 -8.46
C LEU A 229 -12.34 -28.40 -9.60
N SER A 230 -12.06 -28.82 -10.83
CA SER A 230 -12.83 -28.45 -12.03
C SER A 230 -14.29 -28.93 -11.95
N ASP A 231 -14.52 -30.14 -11.47
CA ASP A 231 -15.87 -30.69 -11.33
C ASP A 231 -16.68 -29.95 -10.26
N VAL A 232 -16.08 -29.67 -9.09
CA VAL A 232 -16.71 -28.84 -8.04
C VAL A 232 -17.02 -27.44 -8.54
N LYS A 233 -16.08 -26.82 -9.26
CA LYS A 233 -16.25 -25.50 -9.85
C LYS A 233 -17.43 -25.47 -10.84
N LYS A 234 -17.50 -26.43 -11.76
CA LYS A 234 -18.60 -26.53 -12.74
C LYS A 234 -19.96 -26.70 -12.08
N GLU A 235 -20.04 -27.43 -10.96
CA GLU A 235 -21.29 -27.60 -10.23
C GLU A 235 -21.75 -26.28 -9.60
N TYR A 236 -20.84 -25.54 -8.99
CA TYR A 236 -21.15 -24.22 -8.47
C TYR A 236 -21.49 -23.21 -9.56
N GLU A 237 -20.79 -23.23 -10.68
CA GLU A 237 -21.06 -22.36 -11.83
C GLU A 237 -22.50 -22.49 -12.34
N LYS A 238 -23.07 -23.69 -12.41
CA LYS A 238 -24.44 -23.90 -12.85
C LYS A 238 -25.46 -23.09 -12.03
N VAL A 239 -25.26 -22.98 -10.72
CA VAL A 239 -26.13 -22.22 -9.84
C VAL A 239 -25.82 -20.73 -9.90
N LEU A 240 -24.51 -20.38 -9.89
CA LEU A 240 -24.07 -18.99 -9.85
C LEU A 240 -24.37 -18.22 -11.14
N ILE A 241 -24.44 -18.87 -12.30
CA ILE A 241 -24.85 -18.24 -13.56
C ILE A 241 -26.29 -17.66 -13.43
N HIS A 242 -27.18 -18.39 -12.82
CA HIS A 242 -28.54 -17.90 -12.60
C HIS A 242 -28.61 -16.77 -11.54
N GLU A 243 -27.74 -16.84 -10.51
CA GLU A 243 -27.62 -15.73 -9.56
C GLU A 243 -27.03 -14.48 -10.24
N GLU A 244 -26.04 -14.64 -11.11
CA GLU A 244 -25.43 -13.56 -11.87
C GLU A 244 -26.44 -12.84 -12.77
N GLU A 245 -27.26 -13.58 -13.51
CA GLU A 245 -28.33 -13.03 -14.35
C GLU A 245 -29.31 -12.19 -13.51
N LYS A 246 -29.79 -12.74 -12.40
CA LYS A 246 -30.68 -12.02 -11.46
C LYS A 246 -30.05 -10.74 -10.93
N VAL A 247 -28.76 -10.79 -10.54
CA VAL A 247 -28.03 -9.63 -10.04
C VAL A 247 -27.86 -8.57 -11.15
N ARG A 248 -27.58 -9.00 -12.38
CA ARG A 248 -27.49 -8.09 -13.54
C ARG A 248 -28.84 -7.41 -13.84
N GLU A 249 -29.94 -8.16 -13.83
CA GLU A 249 -31.28 -7.62 -14.01
C GLU A 249 -31.68 -6.63 -12.91
N ALA A 250 -31.28 -6.90 -11.67
CA ALA A 250 -31.47 -6.01 -10.54
C ALA A 250 -30.60 -4.73 -10.60
N GLY A 251 -29.64 -4.63 -11.55
CA GLY A 251 -28.79 -3.45 -11.76
C GLY A 251 -27.37 -3.59 -11.21
N GLY A 252 -26.89 -4.81 -10.94
CA GLY A 252 -25.53 -5.13 -10.51
C GLY A 252 -25.18 -4.67 -9.10
N LEU A 253 -23.91 -4.63 -8.76
CA LEU A 253 -23.43 -4.24 -7.42
C LEU A 253 -23.72 -2.77 -7.12
N HIS A 254 -24.32 -2.50 -5.94
CA HIS A 254 -24.46 -1.16 -5.40
C HIS A 254 -23.38 -0.87 -4.35
N VAL A 255 -22.63 0.24 -4.52
CA VAL A 255 -21.57 0.64 -3.60
C VAL A 255 -21.97 1.92 -2.88
N ILE A 256 -21.97 1.87 -1.56
CA ILE A 256 -22.25 3.00 -0.67
C ILE A 256 -20.96 3.45 -0.03
N GLY A 257 -20.60 4.73 -0.18
CA GLY A 257 -19.56 5.37 0.60
C GLY A 257 -20.17 6.16 1.76
N THR A 258 -19.70 5.95 2.98
CA THR A 258 -20.27 6.63 4.16
C THR A 258 -19.58 7.95 4.47
N GLU A 259 -18.44 8.22 3.83
CA GLU A 259 -17.67 9.47 3.92
C GLU A 259 -16.82 9.66 2.68
N ARG A 260 -16.40 10.90 2.42
CA ARG A 260 -15.35 11.20 1.46
C ARG A 260 -13.98 11.04 2.13
N HIS A 261 -13.06 10.47 1.37
CA HIS A 261 -11.67 10.34 1.79
C HIS A 261 -10.88 11.62 1.52
N GLU A 262 -9.70 11.70 2.12
CA GLU A 262 -8.77 12.81 1.88
C GLU A 262 -8.29 12.88 0.42
N SER A 263 -8.35 11.77 -0.31
CA SER A 263 -7.97 11.69 -1.71
C SER A 263 -9.10 11.17 -2.59
N ARG A 264 -9.39 11.88 -3.68
CA ARG A 264 -10.35 11.45 -4.72
C ARG A 264 -9.99 10.09 -5.32
N ARG A 265 -8.71 9.74 -5.32
CA ARG A 265 -8.26 8.42 -5.79
C ARG A 265 -8.86 7.28 -4.97
N VAL A 266 -8.94 7.44 -3.64
CA VAL A 266 -9.52 6.42 -2.75
C VAL A 266 -11.02 6.31 -2.96
N ASP A 267 -11.73 7.44 -3.11
CA ASP A 267 -13.16 7.45 -3.46
C ASP A 267 -13.42 6.73 -4.79
N ASN A 268 -12.58 6.99 -5.79
CA ASN A 268 -12.68 6.33 -7.09
C ASN A 268 -12.35 4.84 -7.02
N GLN A 269 -11.45 4.40 -6.13
CA GLN A 269 -11.19 2.99 -5.87
C GLN A 269 -12.41 2.29 -5.25
N LEU A 270 -13.11 2.96 -4.33
CA LEU A 270 -14.35 2.45 -3.76
C LEU A 270 -15.44 2.37 -4.84
N ARG A 271 -15.67 3.44 -5.59
CA ARG A 271 -16.60 3.44 -6.73
C ARG A 271 -16.26 2.37 -7.77
N GLY A 272 -14.97 2.16 -8.00
CA GLY A 272 -14.44 1.16 -8.94
C GLY A 272 -14.70 -0.28 -8.54
N ARG A 273 -15.25 -0.55 -7.36
CA ARG A 273 -15.71 -1.89 -6.98
C ARG A 273 -16.96 -2.31 -7.76
N ALA A 274 -17.80 -1.34 -8.19
CA ALA A 274 -18.96 -1.59 -9.02
C ALA A 274 -18.68 -1.30 -10.49
N GLY A 275 -19.38 -1.98 -11.40
CA GLY A 275 -19.36 -1.75 -12.84
C GLY A 275 -18.01 -2.13 -13.48
N ARG A 276 -17.42 -3.23 -13.07
CA ARG A 276 -16.16 -3.74 -13.65
C ARG A 276 -16.45 -4.40 -15.00
N GLN A 277 -15.49 -4.28 -15.93
CA GLN A 277 -15.54 -4.91 -17.26
C GLN A 277 -16.87 -4.68 -18.02
N GLY A 278 -17.48 -3.49 -17.84
CA GLY A 278 -18.72 -3.14 -18.50
C GLY A 278 -20.00 -3.69 -17.84
N ASP A 279 -19.90 -4.27 -16.65
CA ASP A 279 -21.05 -4.69 -15.86
C ASP A 279 -21.91 -3.49 -15.41
N LEU A 280 -23.18 -3.78 -15.11
CA LEU A 280 -24.07 -2.83 -14.45
C LEU A 280 -23.62 -2.63 -12.99
N GLY A 281 -23.92 -1.48 -12.45
CA GLY A 281 -23.63 -1.14 -11.07
C GLY A 281 -23.99 0.29 -10.76
N SER A 282 -24.08 0.65 -9.49
CA SER A 282 -24.26 2.03 -9.08
C SER A 282 -23.48 2.36 -7.83
N THR A 283 -23.21 3.66 -7.64
CA THR A 283 -22.50 4.15 -6.46
C THR A 283 -23.18 5.37 -5.90
N ARG A 284 -23.20 5.52 -4.57
CA ARG A 284 -23.68 6.71 -3.88
C ARG A 284 -22.85 6.99 -2.65
N PHE A 285 -22.60 8.26 -2.36
CA PHE A 285 -22.00 8.68 -1.10
C PHE A 285 -23.05 9.33 -0.19
N PHE A 286 -22.98 8.97 1.09
CA PHE A 286 -23.75 9.55 2.19
C PHE A 286 -22.78 10.31 3.08
N LEU A 287 -23.01 11.59 3.24
CA LEU A 287 -22.08 12.51 3.89
C LEU A 287 -22.80 13.27 5.00
N SER A 288 -22.06 13.66 6.01
CA SER A 288 -22.54 14.56 7.05
C SER A 288 -21.70 15.83 7.08
N LEU A 289 -22.33 16.95 7.44
CA LEU A 289 -21.60 18.20 7.69
C LEU A 289 -20.66 18.09 8.90
N GLU A 290 -20.87 17.07 9.75
CA GLU A 290 -20.03 16.74 10.90
C GLU A 290 -18.81 15.87 10.52
N ASP A 291 -18.75 15.33 9.29
CA ASP A 291 -17.63 14.52 8.81
C ASP A 291 -16.32 15.31 8.85
N ASN A 292 -15.22 14.64 9.20
CA ASN A 292 -13.92 15.27 9.43
C ASN A 292 -13.44 16.16 8.27
N LEU A 293 -13.64 15.72 7.04
CA LEU A 293 -13.23 16.49 5.85
C LEU A 293 -13.94 17.84 5.77
N LEU A 294 -15.24 17.87 6.05
CA LEU A 294 -16.04 19.10 6.03
C LEU A 294 -15.78 19.96 7.25
N ARG A 295 -15.63 19.36 8.42
CA ARG A 295 -15.34 20.07 9.66
C ARG A 295 -14.00 20.80 9.63
N ILE A 296 -12.94 20.16 9.11
CA ILE A 296 -11.58 20.72 9.11
C ILE A 296 -11.36 21.65 7.91
N PHE A 297 -11.82 21.29 6.71
CA PHE A 297 -11.50 22.00 5.47
C PHE A 297 -12.68 22.74 4.83
N GLY A 298 -13.90 22.53 5.32
CA GLY A 298 -15.11 23.20 4.83
C GLY A 298 -15.23 24.65 5.27
N GLY A 299 -14.64 25.00 6.42
CA GLY A 299 -14.57 26.35 6.98
C GLY A 299 -15.93 27.01 7.21
N ASP A 300 -15.91 28.33 7.39
CA ASP A 300 -17.10 29.17 7.71
C ASP A 300 -18.23 29.08 6.67
N ARG A 301 -17.91 28.70 5.41
CA ARG A 301 -18.92 28.55 4.35
C ARG A 301 -19.88 27.41 4.64
N VAL A 302 -19.39 26.30 5.20
CA VAL A 302 -20.25 25.15 5.56
C VAL A 302 -21.07 25.49 6.82
N ALA A 303 -20.47 26.16 7.79
CA ALA A 303 -21.20 26.64 8.99
C ALA A 303 -22.32 27.62 8.63
N ASN A 304 -22.07 28.55 7.73
CA ASN A 304 -23.10 29.48 7.24
C ASN A 304 -24.22 28.79 6.45
N LEU A 305 -23.87 27.76 5.66
CA LEU A 305 -24.85 26.91 4.98
C LEU A 305 -25.70 26.12 5.98
N MET A 306 -25.10 25.57 7.05
CA MET A 306 -25.86 24.89 8.12
C MET A 306 -26.92 25.79 8.77
N ASN A 307 -26.56 27.04 9.00
CA ASN A 307 -27.45 28.01 9.61
C ASN A 307 -28.57 28.50 8.64
N ALA A 308 -28.28 28.50 7.34
CA ALA A 308 -29.25 28.94 6.30
C ALA A 308 -30.31 27.88 5.98
N PHE A 309 -29.95 26.60 6.08
CA PHE A 309 -30.88 25.49 5.82
C PHE A 309 -31.62 25.09 7.11
N ARG A 310 -32.86 25.51 7.24
CA ARG A 310 -33.84 25.00 8.23
C ARG A 310 -34.33 23.63 7.81
N VAL A 311 -33.43 22.66 7.61
CA VAL A 311 -33.77 21.31 7.15
C VAL A 311 -33.83 20.38 8.37
N ASP A 312 -34.82 19.49 8.38
CA ASP A 312 -34.91 18.43 9.38
C ASP A 312 -33.68 17.51 9.33
N GLU A 313 -33.29 16.96 10.46
CA GLU A 313 -32.04 16.17 10.61
C GLU A 313 -32.00 14.94 9.71
N ASP A 314 -33.16 14.37 9.38
CA ASP A 314 -33.30 13.15 8.58
C ASP A 314 -33.48 13.43 7.06
N MET A 315 -33.52 14.69 6.62
CA MET A 315 -33.69 15.05 5.20
C MET A 315 -32.34 15.25 4.50
N PRO A 316 -32.11 14.57 3.36
CA PRO A 316 -30.90 14.79 2.57
C PRO A 316 -30.91 16.16 1.89
N ILE A 317 -29.79 16.84 1.94
CA ILE A 317 -29.57 18.08 1.20
C ILE A 317 -28.87 17.72 -0.10
N GLU A 318 -29.60 17.79 -1.21
CA GLU A 318 -29.03 17.63 -2.55
C GLU A 318 -28.72 18.99 -3.15
N SER A 319 -27.51 19.49 -2.97
CA SER A 319 -27.08 20.77 -3.52
C SER A 319 -25.80 20.63 -4.33
N GLY A 320 -25.84 21.05 -5.59
CA GLY A 320 -24.64 21.10 -6.43
C GLY A 320 -23.55 22.04 -5.89
N MET A 321 -23.92 23.00 -5.04
CA MET A 321 -22.98 23.89 -4.35
C MET A 321 -22.21 23.14 -3.28
N LEU A 322 -22.87 22.27 -2.50
CA LEU A 322 -22.22 21.42 -1.50
C LEU A 322 -21.23 20.44 -2.14
N THR A 323 -21.63 19.80 -3.24
CA THR A 323 -20.74 18.89 -3.99
C THR A 323 -19.46 19.62 -4.44
N ARG A 324 -19.59 20.82 -4.99
CA ARG A 324 -18.42 21.63 -5.40
C ARG A 324 -17.56 22.08 -4.21
N SER A 325 -18.19 22.39 -3.08
CA SER A 325 -17.45 22.76 -1.86
C SER A 325 -16.66 21.57 -1.32
N LEU A 326 -17.23 20.38 -1.31
CA LEU A 326 -16.57 19.12 -0.96
C LEU A 326 -15.38 18.81 -1.89
N GLU A 327 -15.58 18.93 -3.20
CA GLU A 327 -14.49 18.73 -4.17
C GLU A 327 -13.36 19.74 -3.97
N SER A 328 -13.70 21.00 -3.65
CA SER A 328 -12.70 22.04 -3.35
C SER A 328 -11.94 21.75 -2.06
N ALA A 329 -12.65 21.32 -0.99
CA ALA A 329 -12.04 20.92 0.27
C ALA A 329 -11.06 19.74 0.06
N GLN A 330 -11.51 18.70 -0.64
CA GLN A 330 -10.68 17.53 -0.96
C GLN A 330 -9.44 17.89 -1.78
N LYS A 331 -9.58 18.82 -2.76
CA LYS A 331 -8.44 19.33 -3.53
C LYS A 331 -7.42 20.06 -2.65
N LYS A 332 -7.88 20.85 -1.67
CA LYS A 332 -6.97 21.53 -0.72
C LYS A 332 -6.18 20.53 0.11
N VAL A 333 -6.84 19.47 0.60
CA VAL A 333 -6.17 18.39 1.36
C VAL A 333 -5.14 17.67 0.50
N GLU A 334 -5.51 17.31 -0.73
CA GLU A 334 -4.60 16.68 -1.69
C GLU A 334 -3.36 17.55 -1.96
N THR A 335 -3.55 18.88 -2.13
CA THR A 335 -2.45 19.83 -2.34
C THR A 335 -1.54 19.91 -1.11
N TYR A 336 -2.12 20.04 0.08
CA TYR A 336 -1.36 20.08 1.34
C TYR A 336 -0.45 18.86 1.51
N TYR A 337 -1.00 17.66 1.34
CA TYR A 337 -0.18 16.44 1.42
C TYR A 337 0.80 16.29 0.25
N TYR A 338 0.47 16.83 -0.92
CA TYR A 338 1.42 16.88 -2.04
C TYR A 338 2.63 17.74 -1.70
N ASP A 339 2.42 18.93 -1.13
CA ASP A 339 3.50 19.85 -0.77
C ASP A 339 4.41 19.25 0.30
N ILE A 340 3.85 18.59 1.32
CA ILE A 340 4.64 17.85 2.32
C ILE A 340 5.50 16.77 1.66
N ARG A 341 4.90 15.94 0.79
CA ARG A 341 5.67 14.88 0.10
C ARG A 341 6.73 15.45 -0.83
N LYS A 342 6.46 16.58 -1.46
CA LYS A 342 7.43 17.27 -2.32
C LYS A 342 8.63 17.73 -1.50
N GLN A 343 8.42 18.36 -0.34
CA GLN A 343 9.51 18.77 0.55
C GLN A 343 10.35 17.56 1.00
N VAL A 344 9.72 16.49 1.44
CA VAL A 344 10.43 15.26 1.83
C VAL A 344 11.27 14.72 0.65
N PHE A 345 10.70 14.73 -0.56
CA PHE A 345 11.42 14.29 -1.76
C PHE A 345 12.63 15.19 -2.09
N GLU A 346 12.48 16.51 -1.95
CA GLU A 346 13.58 17.48 -2.18
C GLU A 346 14.74 17.24 -1.19
N TYR A 347 14.44 16.96 0.09
CA TYR A 347 15.48 16.55 1.05
C TYR A 347 16.12 15.22 0.71
N ASP A 348 15.33 14.22 0.32
CA ASP A 348 15.85 12.89 -0.06
C ASP A 348 16.71 12.96 -1.33
N GLU A 349 16.41 13.87 -2.26
CA GLU A 349 17.20 14.09 -3.48
C GLU A 349 18.62 14.57 -3.15
N VAL A 350 18.78 15.48 -2.18
CA VAL A 350 20.09 15.94 -1.72
C VAL A 350 20.90 14.76 -1.17
N MET A 351 20.29 13.96 -0.28
CA MET A 351 20.94 12.76 0.28
C MET A 351 21.28 11.72 -0.79
N ASN A 352 20.41 11.56 -1.77
CA ASN A 352 20.65 10.63 -2.87
C ASN A 352 21.78 11.09 -3.80
N ASN A 353 21.92 12.40 -4.03
CA ASN A 353 23.02 12.95 -4.81
C ASN A 353 24.36 12.77 -4.07
N GLN A 354 24.40 13.01 -2.76
CA GLN A 354 25.59 12.71 -1.94
C GLN A 354 25.94 11.21 -2.00
N ARG A 355 24.96 10.34 -1.84
CA ARG A 355 25.16 8.89 -1.94
C ARG A 355 25.70 8.48 -3.30
N LYS A 356 25.12 9.02 -4.40
CA LYS A 356 25.60 8.74 -5.75
C LYS A 356 27.03 9.20 -5.95
N ALA A 357 27.40 10.37 -5.45
CA ALA A 357 28.77 10.87 -5.54
C ALA A 357 29.76 9.90 -4.84
N VAL A 358 29.46 9.52 -3.60
CA VAL A 358 30.29 8.56 -2.84
C VAL A 358 30.39 7.21 -3.54
N TYR A 359 29.26 6.66 -4.02
CA TYR A 359 29.28 5.37 -4.70
C TYR A 359 29.99 5.43 -6.07
N THR A 360 29.91 6.55 -6.77
CA THR A 360 30.62 6.74 -8.04
C THR A 360 32.14 6.75 -7.81
N GLU A 361 32.60 7.49 -6.79
CA GLU A 361 34.02 7.51 -6.43
C GLU A 361 34.48 6.12 -5.95
N ARG A 362 33.72 5.48 -5.09
CA ARG A 362 34.01 4.10 -4.66
C ARG A 362 34.12 3.13 -5.84
N LEU A 363 33.20 3.21 -6.80
CA LEU A 363 33.22 2.36 -7.99
C LEU A 363 34.46 2.61 -8.83
N ARG A 364 34.85 3.89 -9.00
CA ARG A 364 36.03 4.29 -9.74
C ARG A 364 37.32 3.70 -9.12
N VAL A 365 37.43 3.80 -7.80
CA VAL A 365 38.57 3.19 -7.05
C VAL A 365 38.56 1.68 -7.19
N LEU A 366 37.41 1.00 -7.04
CA LEU A 366 37.31 -0.45 -7.19
C LEU A 366 37.63 -0.95 -8.59
N GLN A 367 37.34 -0.16 -9.63
CA GLN A 367 37.67 -0.50 -11.02
C GLN A 367 39.14 -0.29 -11.34
N GLY A 368 39.90 0.41 -10.49
CA GLY A 368 41.34 0.63 -10.65
C GLY A 368 41.73 1.40 -11.93
N VAL A 369 40.83 2.22 -12.48
CA VAL A 369 41.10 2.99 -13.70
C VAL A 369 41.68 4.37 -13.33
N ASP A 370 42.84 4.64 -13.84
CA ASP A 370 43.55 5.94 -13.68
C ASP A 370 43.69 6.45 -12.21
N LEU A 371 43.96 5.57 -11.25
CA LEU A 371 44.13 5.95 -9.83
C LEU A 371 45.24 6.96 -9.65
N LYS A 372 46.39 6.78 -10.30
CA LYS A 372 47.50 7.75 -10.31
C LYS A 372 47.03 9.17 -10.67
N LYS A 373 46.31 9.31 -11.77
CA LYS A 373 45.83 10.62 -12.22
C LYS A 373 44.84 11.23 -11.23
N GLN A 374 44.08 10.38 -10.55
CA GLN A 374 43.08 10.82 -9.55
C GLN A 374 43.78 11.31 -8.27
N VAL A 375 44.80 10.58 -7.79
CA VAL A 375 45.61 10.96 -6.60
C VAL A 375 46.34 12.27 -6.88
N ILE A 376 46.99 12.40 -8.04
CA ILE A 376 47.66 13.66 -8.44
C ILE A 376 46.62 14.81 -8.48
N GLY A 377 45.45 14.60 -9.07
CA GLY A 377 44.40 15.63 -9.13
C GLY A 377 43.84 16.02 -7.75
N TYR A 378 43.84 15.13 -6.77
CA TYR A 378 43.50 15.51 -5.39
C TYR A 378 44.64 16.35 -4.76
N GLY A 379 45.90 15.96 -5.00
CA GLY A 379 47.06 16.74 -4.55
C GLY A 379 47.07 18.15 -5.14
N GLU A 380 46.82 18.30 -6.44
CA GLU A 380 46.73 19.60 -7.14
C GLU A 380 45.69 20.50 -6.50
N ARG A 381 44.46 19.95 -6.25
CA ARG A 381 43.39 20.71 -5.57
C ARG A 381 43.80 21.12 -4.15
N THR A 382 44.46 20.24 -3.43
CA THR A 382 44.97 20.55 -2.08
C THR A 382 45.99 21.68 -2.12
N MET A 383 46.87 21.71 -3.13
CA MET A 383 47.80 22.82 -3.32
C MET A 383 47.08 24.13 -3.60
N ASP A 384 46.08 24.11 -4.48
CA ASP A 384 45.21 25.27 -4.76
C ASP A 384 44.51 25.81 -3.50
N GLU A 385 43.93 24.92 -2.70
CA GLU A 385 43.30 25.27 -1.44
C GLU A 385 44.27 25.84 -0.40
N ILE A 386 45.48 25.34 -0.35
CA ILE A 386 46.54 25.88 0.53
C ILE A 386 46.91 27.29 0.07
N VAL A 387 47.15 27.48 -1.22
CA VAL A 387 47.44 28.82 -1.77
C VAL A 387 46.33 29.81 -1.46
N GLU A 388 45.06 29.43 -1.69
CA GLU A 388 43.89 30.29 -1.41
C GLU A 388 43.71 30.60 0.07
N ALA A 389 44.14 29.69 0.98
CA ALA A 389 44.03 29.90 2.42
C ALA A 389 45.05 30.92 2.97
N TYR A 390 46.23 30.99 2.37
CA TYR A 390 47.33 31.82 2.88
C TYR A 390 47.65 33.06 2.02
N ILE A 391 47.17 33.10 0.77
CA ILE A 391 47.33 34.23 -0.17
C ILE A 391 46.00 34.86 -0.46
N ASN A 392 45.88 36.13 -0.08
CA ASN A 392 44.75 36.93 -0.47
C ASN A 392 45.14 37.77 -1.71
N PRO A 393 44.51 37.52 -2.88
CA PRO A 393 44.81 38.27 -4.13
C PRO A 393 44.57 39.79 -4.05
N ASP A 394 43.73 40.21 -3.09
CA ASP A 394 43.38 41.63 -2.92
C ASP A 394 44.43 42.39 -2.08
N LEU A 395 45.39 41.68 -1.47
CA LEU A 395 46.46 42.28 -0.70
C LEU A 395 47.79 42.30 -1.49
N PRO A 396 48.67 43.32 -1.26
CA PRO A 396 49.99 43.32 -1.88
C PRO A 396 50.83 42.11 -1.39
N PRO A 397 51.74 41.57 -2.23
CA PRO A 397 52.52 40.38 -1.91
C PRO A 397 53.36 40.49 -0.63
N GLU A 398 53.64 41.68 -0.16
CA GLU A 398 54.38 41.97 1.09
C GLU A 398 53.56 41.65 2.36
N GLU A 399 52.22 41.56 2.22
CA GLU A 399 51.27 41.25 3.30
C GLU A 399 50.81 39.79 3.29
N TRP A 400 51.31 38.96 2.36
CA TRP A 400 50.96 37.55 2.28
C TRP A 400 51.72 36.77 3.37
N ASP A 401 51.02 35.73 3.96
CA ASP A 401 51.65 34.87 4.96
C ASP A 401 52.47 33.74 4.31
N ILE A 402 53.53 34.15 3.60
CA ILE A 402 54.32 33.25 2.76
C ILE A 402 55.07 32.19 3.60
N ASP A 403 55.55 32.56 4.80
CA ASP A 403 56.26 31.63 5.64
C ASP A 403 55.38 30.44 6.12
N GLN A 404 54.14 30.73 6.43
CA GLN A 404 53.16 29.69 6.76
C GLN A 404 52.76 28.87 5.53
N LEU A 405 52.57 29.50 4.39
CA LEU A 405 52.35 28.81 3.11
C LEU A 405 53.42 27.81 2.82
N ILE A 406 54.70 28.25 2.83
CA ILE A 406 55.86 27.39 2.56
C ILE A 406 55.95 26.27 3.55
N SER A 407 55.74 26.54 4.83
CA SER A 407 55.72 25.52 5.87
C SER A 407 54.66 24.47 5.60
N LYS A 408 53.46 24.90 5.20
CA LYS A 408 52.33 23.99 4.93
C LYS A 408 52.55 23.18 3.66
N VAL A 409 53.06 23.76 2.61
CA VAL A 409 53.41 23.04 1.38
C VAL A 409 54.51 22.01 1.58
N LYS A 410 55.51 22.30 2.41
CA LYS A 410 56.60 21.35 2.74
C LYS A 410 56.12 20.10 3.48
N GLU A 411 55.00 20.17 4.20
CA GLU A 411 54.37 18.98 4.79
C GLU A 411 53.94 17.95 3.73
N PHE A 412 53.57 18.39 2.53
CA PHE A 412 53.12 17.54 1.43
C PHE A 412 54.18 17.26 0.37
N ILE A 413 55.03 18.24 0.08
CA ILE A 413 56.03 18.14 -0.96
C ILE A 413 57.45 18.31 -0.33
N TYR A 414 58.05 17.19 0.07
CA TYR A 414 59.36 17.16 0.72
C TYR A 414 60.55 17.65 -0.18
N LEU A 415 60.36 17.72 -1.51
CA LEU A 415 61.36 18.17 -2.46
C LEU A 415 61.53 19.71 -2.48
N LEU A 416 60.69 20.46 -1.83
CA LEU A 416 60.69 21.91 -1.80
C LEU A 416 61.45 22.50 -0.62
N ASP A 417 62.44 21.79 -0.06
CA ASP A 417 63.27 22.29 1.03
C ASP A 417 63.99 23.60 0.69
N ASP A 418 64.35 23.79 -0.58
CA ASP A 418 65.05 24.99 -1.10
C ASP A 418 64.14 26.14 -1.49
N LEU A 419 62.80 25.98 -1.41
CA LEU A 419 61.87 27.06 -1.74
C LEU A 419 62.01 28.23 -0.75
N LYS A 420 62.40 29.41 -1.23
CA LYS A 420 62.59 30.63 -0.43
C LYS A 420 61.41 31.61 -0.60
N THR A 421 61.17 32.40 0.43
CA THR A 421 60.12 33.44 0.46
C THR A 421 60.28 34.42 -0.71
N GLU A 422 61.55 34.75 -1.10
CA GLU A 422 61.87 35.64 -2.18
C GLU A 422 61.39 35.12 -3.56
N ASP A 423 61.41 33.81 -3.77
CA ASP A 423 61.00 33.15 -5.01
C ASP A 423 59.46 33.21 -5.18
N VAL A 424 58.74 33.09 -4.08
CA VAL A 424 57.26 33.11 -4.07
C VAL A 424 56.68 34.49 -4.32
N THR A 425 57.34 35.54 -3.77
CA THR A 425 56.91 36.95 -3.96
C THR A 425 57.01 37.47 -5.38
N LEU A 426 57.80 36.82 -6.22
CA LEU A 426 58.00 37.18 -7.62
C LEU A 426 56.93 36.60 -8.57
N LEU A 427 56.14 35.61 -8.09
CA LEU A 427 55.16 34.90 -8.87
C LEU A 427 53.75 35.50 -8.68
N SER A 428 52.99 35.51 -9.72
CA SER A 428 51.53 35.73 -9.60
C SER A 428 50.87 34.51 -8.92
N VAL A 429 49.66 34.69 -8.37
CA VAL A 429 48.95 33.60 -7.67
C VAL A 429 48.73 32.38 -8.60
N GLU A 430 48.39 32.62 -9.88
CA GLU A 430 48.23 31.55 -10.86
C GLU A 430 49.55 30.85 -11.22
N GLU A 431 50.64 31.60 -11.37
CA GLU A 431 51.95 31.05 -11.64
C GLU A 431 52.45 30.21 -10.43
N LEU A 432 52.16 30.66 -9.23
CA LEU A 432 52.47 29.91 -8.00
C LEU A 432 51.67 28.61 -7.91
N LYS A 433 50.40 28.64 -8.17
CA LYS A 433 49.55 27.41 -8.22
C LYS A 433 50.09 26.42 -9.25
N ASN A 434 50.37 26.85 -10.45
CA ASN A 434 50.90 25.99 -11.51
C ASN A 434 52.29 25.44 -11.14
N TYR A 435 53.15 26.23 -10.54
CA TYR A 435 54.45 25.80 -10.07
C TYR A 435 54.34 24.71 -8.97
N LEU A 436 53.51 24.91 -7.96
CA LEU A 436 53.29 23.95 -6.90
C LEU A 436 52.64 22.65 -7.40
N GLN A 437 51.70 22.70 -8.32
CA GLN A 437 51.13 21.55 -8.98
C GLN A 437 52.19 20.75 -9.77
N GLU A 438 53.08 21.44 -10.50
CA GLU A 438 54.16 20.78 -11.23
C GLU A 438 55.16 20.12 -10.29
N GLN A 439 55.55 20.77 -9.19
CA GLN A 439 56.43 20.20 -8.18
C GLN A 439 55.80 18.98 -7.48
N LEU A 440 54.48 19.01 -7.25
CA LEU A 440 53.72 17.85 -6.72
C LEU A 440 53.82 16.66 -7.67
N ARG A 441 53.65 16.86 -8.97
CA ARG A 441 53.77 15.80 -9.99
C ARG A 441 55.15 15.22 -10.01
N ILE A 442 56.21 16.06 -10.00
CA ILE A 442 57.59 15.62 -9.96
C ILE A 442 57.87 14.81 -8.68
N ALA A 443 57.41 15.30 -7.54
CA ALA A 443 57.57 14.60 -6.27
C ALA A 443 56.89 13.23 -6.26
N TYR A 444 55.70 13.14 -6.82
CA TYR A 444 54.93 11.90 -6.98
C TYR A 444 55.69 10.91 -7.88
N ASP A 445 56.13 11.34 -9.07
CA ASP A 445 56.80 10.48 -10.06
C ASP A 445 58.17 9.97 -9.50
N LEU A 446 58.89 10.81 -8.78
CA LEU A 446 60.12 10.38 -8.09
C LEU A 446 59.85 9.35 -7.01
N LYS A 447 58.80 9.56 -6.22
CA LYS A 447 58.39 8.62 -5.18
C LYS A 447 57.92 7.29 -5.75
N GLU A 448 57.17 7.33 -6.81
CA GLU A 448 56.73 6.14 -7.55
C GLU A 448 57.95 5.34 -8.04
N SER A 449 58.91 6.01 -8.72
CA SER A 449 60.12 5.36 -9.21
C SER A 449 60.92 4.70 -8.10
N GLN A 450 61.10 5.38 -6.97
CA GLN A 450 61.79 4.82 -5.80
C GLN A 450 61.09 3.58 -5.20
N ILE A 451 59.73 3.61 -5.16
CA ILE A 451 58.94 2.49 -4.61
C ILE A 451 58.92 1.33 -5.60
N GLU A 452 58.80 1.58 -6.90
CA GLU A 452 58.82 0.55 -7.93
C GLU A 452 60.18 -0.17 -8.02
N GLU A 453 61.29 0.53 -7.78
CA GLU A 453 62.61 -0.11 -7.65
C GLU A 453 62.73 -1.06 -6.45
N LEU A 454 62.05 -0.75 -5.35
CA LEU A 454 62.01 -1.59 -4.15
C LEU A 454 61.11 -2.80 -4.30
N ARG A 455 59.88 -2.58 -4.82
CA ARG A 455 58.88 -3.61 -5.04
C ARG A 455 57.95 -3.21 -6.18
N PRO A 456 58.05 -3.90 -7.36
CA PRO A 456 57.15 -3.63 -8.48
C PRO A 456 55.68 -3.81 -8.12
N GLY A 457 54.87 -2.83 -8.49
CA GLY A 457 53.41 -2.82 -8.25
C GLY A 457 52.99 -2.35 -6.87
N LEU A 458 53.89 -2.01 -5.96
CA LEU A 458 53.56 -1.59 -4.60
C LEU A 458 52.84 -0.21 -4.59
N MET A 459 53.23 0.70 -5.49
CA MET A 459 52.56 2.00 -5.56
C MET A 459 51.11 1.89 -5.96
N ARG A 460 50.79 1.01 -6.92
CA ARG A 460 49.46 0.73 -7.36
C ARG A 460 48.58 0.05 -6.28
N GLU A 461 49.24 -0.72 -5.39
CA GLU A 461 48.51 -1.28 -4.22
C GLU A 461 48.23 -0.18 -3.16
N ALA A 462 49.06 0.87 -3.11
CA ALA A 462 48.91 1.97 -2.17
C ALA A 462 47.92 3.03 -2.63
N GLU A 463 47.79 3.25 -3.95
CA GLU A 463 46.78 4.10 -4.56
C GLU A 463 45.35 3.57 -4.30
#